data_896baff1d753476e124ab155abc425c8
#
_entry.id   896baff1d753476e124ab155abc425c8
#
_cell.length_a   1.000
_cell.length_b   1.000
_cell.length_c   1.000
_cell.angle_alpha   90.00
_cell.angle_beta   90.00
_cell.angle_gamma   90.00
#
_symmetry.space_group_name_H-M   'P 1'
#
loop_
_entity.id
_entity.type
_entity.pdbx_description
1 polymer ?
#
loop_
_entity_poly.entity_id
_entity_poly.type
_entity_poly.pdbx_seq_one_letter_code
_entity_poly.pdbx_strand_id
1 'polypeptide(L)'
;MICEVGPRDGLQNEKRILSISHKVELIDRLTEAGFKAIEVGSFMNPIAVPQMADTDEVFKRINQKPGVEYGAIIANLKGVERAFLCGCKKVKLNVSTSIQHNLANLNKTPEESIESFKICAETARNKGMDISGSISMAFGSPWE
;
A
#
# COMPACT_ATOMS: atom_id res chain seq x y z
N MET A 1 18.05 2.95 2.40
CA MET A 1 17.33 1.70 2.73
C MET A 1 16.54 1.26 1.51
N ILE A 2 16.57 -0.03 1.17
CA ILE A 2 15.78 -0.59 0.06
C ILE A 2 14.44 -1.05 0.63
N CYS A 3 13.33 -0.68 -0.02
CA CYS A 3 11.99 -1.17 0.27
C CYS A 3 11.61 -2.21 -0.80
N GLU A 4 11.29 -3.43 -0.39
CA GLU A 4 10.81 -4.46 -1.29
C GLU A 4 9.30 -4.29 -1.55
N VAL A 5 8.93 -4.15 -2.80
CA VAL A 5 7.54 -3.89 -3.21
C VAL A 5 6.91 -5.04 -4.01
N GLY A 6 7.64 -6.11 -4.24
CA GLY A 6 7.17 -7.28 -4.98
C GLY A 6 5.87 -7.87 -4.45
N PRO A 7 5.68 -7.99 -3.11
CA PRO A 7 4.42 -8.52 -2.56
C PRO A 7 3.21 -7.64 -2.85
N ARG A 8 3.39 -6.33 -3.06
CA ARG A 8 2.31 -5.43 -3.47
C ARG A 8 2.34 -5.17 -4.98
N ASP A 9 3.35 -4.47 -5.48
CA ASP A 9 3.40 -4.00 -6.87
C ASP A 9 3.54 -5.15 -7.86
N GLY A 10 4.43 -6.10 -7.57
CA GLY A 10 4.61 -7.29 -8.39
C GLY A 10 3.34 -8.13 -8.47
N LEU A 11 2.79 -8.53 -7.32
CA LEU A 11 1.60 -9.39 -7.27
C LEU A 11 0.33 -8.70 -7.78
N GLN A 12 0.23 -7.38 -7.67
CA GLN A 12 -0.91 -6.61 -8.19
C GLN A 12 -1.06 -6.75 -9.71
N ASN A 13 0.04 -6.93 -10.43
CA ASN A 13 0.07 -7.05 -11.89
C ASN A 13 -0.08 -8.49 -12.39
N GLU A 14 -0.09 -9.47 -11.48
CA GLU A 14 -0.24 -10.87 -11.83
C GLU A 14 -1.70 -11.24 -12.13
N LYS A 15 -1.91 -12.02 -13.18
CA LYS A 15 -3.26 -12.52 -13.53
C LYS A 15 -3.79 -13.52 -12.50
N ARG A 16 -2.89 -14.32 -11.91
CA ARG A 16 -3.22 -15.32 -10.90
C ARG A 16 -3.19 -14.69 -9.51
N ILE A 17 -4.28 -14.79 -8.81
CA ILE A 17 -4.35 -14.40 -7.40
C ILE A 17 -3.70 -15.48 -6.55
N LEU A 18 -2.65 -15.13 -5.80
CA LEU A 18 -2.01 -16.06 -4.86
C LEU A 18 -2.89 -16.24 -3.61
N SER A 19 -2.81 -17.43 -3.02
CA SER A 19 -3.43 -17.67 -1.71
C SER A 19 -2.77 -16.84 -0.61
N ILE A 20 -3.48 -16.58 0.46
CA ILE A 20 -2.96 -15.88 1.64
C ILE A 20 -1.69 -16.56 2.16
N SER A 21 -1.66 -17.90 2.21
CA SER A 21 -0.49 -18.65 2.69
C SER A 21 0.75 -18.42 1.84
N HIS A 22 0.62 -18.36 0.51
CA HIS A 22 1.76 -18.06 -0.36
C HIS A 22 2.24 -16.62 -0.22
N LYS A 23 1.33 -15.66 -0.02
CA LYS A 23 1.71 -14.26 0.23
C LYS A 23 2.46 -14.11 1.56
N VAL A 24 1.96 -14.76 2.61
CA VAL A 24 2.62 -14.78 3.93
C VAL A 24 4.01 -15.39 3.82
N GLU A 25 4.13 -16.57 3.18
CA GLU A 25 5.42 -17.24 2.97
C GLU A 25 6.41 -16.35 2.21
N LEU A 26 5.96 -15.68 1.14
CA LEU A 26 6.79 -14.75 0.39
C LEU A 26 7.33 -13.63 1.30
N ILE A 27 6.47 -12.98 2.08
CA ILE A 27 6.84 -11.86 2.95
C ILE A 27 7.79 -12.32 4.07
N ASP A 28 7.52 -13.47 4.67
CA ASP A 28 8.37 -14.04 5.72
C ASP A 28 9.77 -14.39 5.17
N ARG A 29 9.86 -14.97 3.98
CA ARG A 29 11.15 -15.23 3.30
C ARG A 29 11.91 -13.95 2.95
N LEU A 30 11.23 -12.90 2.50
CA LEU A 30 11.84 -11.59 2.27
C LEU A 30 12.38 -10.98 3.57
N THR A 31 11.65 -11.13 4.66
CA THR A 31 12.09 -10.74 6.00
C THR A 31 13.36 -11.51 6.41
N GLU A 32 13.40 -12.81 6.19
CA GLU A 32 14.56 -13.67 6.45
C GLU A 32 15.76 -13.34 5.57
N ALA A 33 15.52 -12.95 4.33
CA ALA A 33 16.55 -12.48 3.40
C ALA A 33 17.18 -11.13 3.81
N GLY A 34 16.64 -10.46 4.83
CA GLY A 34 17.24 -9.27 5.43
C GLY A 34 16.68 -7.94 4.95
N PHE A 35 15.59 -7.92 4.18
CA PHE A 35 14.91 -6.68 3.84
C PHE A 35 14.42 -5.95 5.10
N LYS A 36 14.66 -4.63 5.14
CA LYS A 36 14.32 -3.78 6.28
C LYS A 36 13.04 -2.98 6.09
N ALA A 37 12.51 -2.97 4.88
CA ALA A 37 11.21 -2.38 4.55
C ALA A 37 10.52 -3.25 3.48
N ILE A 38 9.28 -3.61 3.71
CA ILE A 38 8.47 -4.45 2.81
C ILE A 38 7.10 -3.81 2.67
N GLU A 39 6.68 -3.57 1.43
CA GLU A 39 5.32 -3.14 1.10
C GLU A 39 4.45 -4.40 0.92
N VAL A 40 3.70 -4.73 1.96
CA VAL A 40 2.97 -6.00 2.11
C VAL A 40 1.77 -6.10 1.17
N GLY A 41 1.09 -4.98 0.93
CA GLY A 41 -0.12 -4.96 0.12
C GLY A 41 -0.73 -3.57 0.01
N SER A 42 -2.01 -3.52 -0.32
CA SER A 42 -2.77 -2.27 -0.37
C SER A 42 -4.19 -2.43 0.16
N PHE A 43 -4.69 -1.37 0.76
CA PHE A 43 -6.08 -1.26 1.23
C PHE A 43 -6.94 -0.48 0.23
N MET A 44 -6.71 -0.73 -1.05
CA MET A 44 -7.51 -0.22 -2.15
C MET A 44 -8.88 -0.91 -2.21
N ASN A 45 -9.73 -0.45 -3.13
CA ASN A 45 -11.00 -1.13 -3.38
C ASN A 45 -10.74 -2.58 -3.86
N PRO A 46 -11.23 -3.61 -3.15
CA PRO A 46 -10.97 -5.01 -3.50
C PRO A 46 -11.58 -5.45 -4.83
N ILE A 47 -12.58 -4.73 -5.33
CA ILE A 47 -13.15 -4.98 -6.67
C ILE A 47 -12.20 -4.47 -7.76
N ALA A 48 -11.55 -3.32 -7.53
CA ALA A 48 -10.60 -2.74 -8.46
C ALA A 48 -9.24 -3.46 -8.45
N VAL A 49 -8.83 -3.96 -7.28
CA VAL A 49 -7.54 -4.65 -7.09
C VAL A 49 -7.77 -5.96 -6.32
N PRO A 50 -8.34 -6.97 -6.97
CA PRO A 50 -8.69 -8.24 -6.30
C PRO A 50 -7.47 -8.99 -5.76
N GLN A 51 -6.28 -8.80 -6.34
CA GLN A 51 -5.03 -9.39 -5.85
C GLN A 51 -4.67 -8.93 -4.43
N MET A 52 -5.14 -7.75 -4.01
CA MET A 52 -4.86 -7.15 -2.71
C MET A 52 -6.08 -7.19 -1.75
N ALA A 53 -7.15 -7.87 -2.13
CA ALA A 53 -8.39 -7.90 -1.35
C ALA A 53 -8.22 -8.47 0.06
N ASP A 54 -7.24 -9.35 0.26
CA ASP A 54 -6.93 -10.09 1.47
C ASP A 54 -5.77 -9.50 2.30
N THR A 55 -5.35 -8.27 2.00
CA THR A 55 -4.23 -7.61 2.69
C THR A 55 -4.40 -7.59 4.21
N ASP A 56 -5.61 -7.42 4.72
CA ASP A 56 -5.91 -7.48 6.16
C ASP A 56 -5.50 -8.81 6.79
N GLU A 57 -5.84 -9.93 6.12
CA GLU A 57 -5.53 -11.28 6.61
C GLU A 57 -4.04 -11.61 6.48
N VAL A 58 -3.38 -11.10 5.44
CA VAL A 58 -1.93 -11.25 5.28
C VAL A 58 -1.22 -10.56 6.44
N PHE A 59 -1.57 -9.30 6.78
CA PHE A 59 -0.98 -8.59 7.90
C PHE A 59 -1.12 -9.30 9.24
N LYS A 60 -2.26 -9.95 9.49
CA LYS A 60 -2.50 -10.72 10.72
C LYS A 60 -1.65 -11.99 10.84
N ARG A 61 -1.15 -12.51 9.71
CA ARG A 61 -0.48 -13.83 9.66
C ARG A 61 1.02 -13.77 9.43
N ILE A 62 1.56 -12.68 8.89
CA ILE A 62 3.00 -12.53 8.69
C ILE A 62 3.74 -12.46 10.01
N ASN A 63 4.95 -13.01 10.04
CA ASN A 63 5.83 -12.96 11.21
C ASN A 63 6.59 -11.63 11.24
N GLN A 64 5.96 -10.59 11.79
CA GLN A 64 6.57 -9.26 11.89
C GLN A 64 7.76 -9.28 12.84
N LYS A 65 8.97 -9.02 12.32
CA LYS A 65 10.20 -8.96 13.11
C LYS A 65 10.55 -7.53 13.54
N PRO A 66 11.10 -7.34 14.75
CA PRO A 66 11.62 -6.04 15.18
C PRO A 66 12.66 -5.50 14.18
N GLY A 67 12.61 -4.19 13.93
CA GLY A 67 13.54 -3.52 13.03
C GLY A 67 13.24 -3.71 11.53
N VAL A 68 12.09 -4.31 11.18
CA VAL A 68 11.57 -4.38 9.81
C VAL A 68 10.28 -3.56 9.73
N GLU A 69 10.20 -2.69 8.74
CA GLU A 69 9.01 -1.89 8.46
C GLU A 69 8.08 -2.67 7.50
N TYR A 70 6.87 -2.93 7.94
CA TYR A 70 5.81 -3.52 7.12
C TYR A 70 4.77 -2.46 6.82
N GLY A 71 4.67 -2.09 5.54
CA GLY A 71 3.78 -1.01 5.10
C GLY A 71 2.76 -1.44 4.05
N ALA A 72 1.78 -0.59 3.82
CA ALA A 72 0.80 -0.78 2.76
C ALA A 72 0.33 0.55 2.17
N ILE A 73 -0.16 0.51 0.92
CA ILE A 73 -0.79 1.66 0.28
C ILE A 73 -2.23 1.81 0.75
N ILE A 74 -2.64 3.04 0.97
CA ILE A 74 -4.02 3.45 1.24
C ILE A 74 -4.45 4.54 0.23
N ALA A 75 -5.76 4.64 -0.01
CA ALA A 75 -6.33 5.64 -0.91
C ALA A 75 -7.40 6.53 -0.25
N ASN A 76 -7.88 6.16 0.94
CA ASN A 76 -8.98 6.83 1.62
C ASN A 76 -9.04 6.47 3.10
N LEU A 77 -9.95 7.10 3.84
CA LEU A 77 -10.15 6.84 5.27
C LEU A 77 -10.50 5.38 5.59
N LYS A 78 -11.28 4.72 4.74
CA LYS A 78 -11.60 3.29 4.94
C LYS A 78 -10.34 2.43 4.88
N GLY A 79 -9.40 2.79 4.01
CA GLY A 79 -8.07 2.15 3.96
C GLY A 79 -7.25 2.38 5.24
N VAL A 80 -7.30 3.59 5.81
CA VAL A 80 -6.66 3.88 7.11
C VAL A 80 -7.23 3.00 8.22
N GLU A 81 -8.55 2.89 8.31
CA GLU A 81 -9.21 2.06 9.33
C GLU A 81 -8.86 0.58 9.19
N ARG A 82 -8.92 0.04 7.97
CA ARG A 82 -8.55 -1.36 7.70
C ARG A 82 -7.09 -1.63 8.09
N ALA A 83 -6.18 -0.74 7.70
CA ALA A 83 -4.77 -0.83 8.03
C ALA A 83 -4.55 -0.84 9.55
N PHE A 84 -5.19 0.07 10.27
CA PHE A 84 -5.10 0.13 11.72
C PHE A 84 -5.61 -1.15 12.39
N LEU A 85 -6.78 -1.63 11.99
CA LEU A 85 -7.42 -2.82 12.59
C LEU A 85 -6.63 -4.12 12.40
N CYS A 86 -5.85 -4.25 11.33
CA CYS A 86 -5.01 -5.43 11.10
C CYS A 86 -3.58 -5.30 11.64
N GLY A 87 -3.25 -4.19 12.32
CA GLY A 87 -1.94 -3.98 12.92
C GLY A 87 -0.87 -3.45 11.97
N CYS A 88 -1.25 -2.92 10.79
CA CYS A 88 -0.34 -2.20 9.92
C CYS A 88 0.07 -0.88 10.59
N LYS A 89 1.38 -0.69 10.79
CA LYS A 89 1.91 0.50 11.47
C LYS A 89 2.40 1.58 10.52
N LYS A 90 2.55 1.27 9.24
CA LYS A 90 3.05 2.21 8.24
C LYS A 90 2.16 2.22 7.01
N VAL A 91 1.66 3.39 6.65
CA VAL A 91 0.83 3.56 5.46
C VAL A 91 1.45 4.55 4.48
N LYS A 92 1.15 4.35 3.21
CA LYS A 92 1.66 5.18 2.12
C LYS A 92 0.51 5.70 1.26
N LEU A 93 0.55 6.99 1.00
CA LEU A 93 -0.32 7.68 0.06
C LEU A 93 0.44 7.92 -1.25
N ASN A 94 -0.21 7.72 -2.37
CA ASN A 94 0.39 7.95 -3.69
C ASN A 94 -0.50 8.88 -4.51
N VAL A 95 0.07 9.97 -5.02
CA VAL A 95 -0.56 10.89 -5.96
C VAL A 95 0.23 10.91 -7.27
N SER A 96 -0.45 11.08 -8.40
CA SER A 96 0.20 11.23 -9.68
C SER A 96 0.26 12.69 -10.10
N THR A 97 1.33 13.10 -10.79
CA THR A 97 1.39 14.39 -11.49
C THR A 97 0.53 14.39 -12.76
N SER A 98 0.30 13.22 -13.36
CA SER A 98 -0.59 13.07 -14.50
C SER A 98 -2.05 12.99 -14.04
N ILE A 99 -2.89 13.89 -14.55
CA ILE A 99 -4.33 13.91 -14.27
C ILE A 99 -4.98 12.59 -14.70
N GLN A 100 -4.66 12.12 -15.91
CA GLN A 100 -5.24 10.91 -16.48
C GLN A 100 -4.87 9.66 -15.66
N HIS A 101 -3.59 9.54 -15.27
CA HIS A 101 -3.14 8.45 -14.43
C HIS A 101 -3.79 8.51 -13.03
N ASN A 102 -3.93 9.69 -12.45
CA ASN A 102 -4.56 9.85 -11.13
C ASN A 102 -6.05 9.50 -11.17
N LEU A 103 -6.76 9.93 -12.22
CA LEU A 103 -8.17 9.57 -12.47
C LEU A 103 -8.33 8.05 -12.63
N ALA A 104 -7.46 7.40 -13.40
CA ALA A 104 -7.49 5.95 -13.59
C ALA A 104 -7.31 5.16 -12.29
N ASN A 105 -6.43 5.63 -11.39
CA ASN A 105 -6.09 4.92 -10.16
C ASN A 105 -6.99 5.26 -8.97
N LEU A 106 -7.39 6.53 -8.84
CA LEU A 106 -8.08 7.03 -7.65
C LEU A 106 -9.48 7.59 -7.95
N ASN A 107 -9.84 7.72 -9.24
CA ASN A 107 -11.06 8.38 -9.70
C ASN A 107 -11.21 9.81 -9.15
N LYS A 108 -10.09 10.52 -9.07
CA LYS A 108 -9.96 11.89 -8.56
C LYS A 108 -8.87 12.63 -9.33
N THR A 109 -8.96 13.96 -9.38
CA THR A 109 -7.83 14.76 -9.81
C THR A 109 -6.69 14.71 -8.79
N PRO A 110 -5.45 15.10 -9.15
CA PRO A 110 -4.36 15.20 -8.18
C PRO A 110 -4.71 16.12 -6.99
N GLU A 111 -5.36 17.26 -7.25
CA GLU A 111 -5.76 18.23 -6.23
C GLU A 111 -6.79 17.65 -5.26
N GLU A 112 -7.83 16.99 -5.78
CA GLU A 112 -8.85 16.30 -4.98
C GLU A 112 -8.24 15.18 -4.13
N SER A 113 -7.25 14.48 -4.70
CA SER A 113 -6.51 13.44 -3.98
C SER A 113 -5.73 14.02 -2.81
N ILE A 114 -5.00 15.13 -3.03
CA ILE A 114 -4.23 15.82 -1.98
C ILE A 114 -5.14 16.27 -0.85
N GLU A 115 -6.29 16.88 -1.16
CA GLU A 115 -7.24 17.30 -0.13
C GLU A 115 -7.77 16.13 0.71
N SER A 116 -8.14 15.03 0.05
CA SER A 116 -8.58 13.82 0.76
C SER A 116 -7.45 13.18 1.58
N PHE A 117 -6.22 13.27 1.12
CA PHE A 117 -5.05 12.71 1.79
C PHE A 117 -4.64 13.47 3.06
N LYS A 118 -4.94 14.77 3.15
CA LYS A 118 -4.75 15.53 4.41
C LYS A 118 -5.50 14.87 5.56
N ILE A 119 -6.77 14.54 5.33
CA ILE A 119 -7.63 13.89 6.33
C ILE A 119 -7.11 12.47 6.64
N CYS A 120 -6.69 11.71 5.63
CA CYS A 120 -6.11 10.39 5.83
C CYS A 120 -4.83 10.46 6.67
N ALA A 121 -3.96 11.43 6.37
CA ALA A 121 -2.70 11.62 7.08
C ALA A 121 -2.91 11.99 8.56
N GLU A 122 -3.84 12.92 8.83
CA GLU A 122 -4.19 13.30 10.18
C GLU A 122 -4.76 12.12 10.96
N THR A 123 -5.70 11.38 10.37
CA THR A 123 -6.31 10.21 11.00
C THR A 123 -5.27 9.12 11.29
N ALA A 124 -4.37 8.84 10.35
CA ALA A 124 -3.31 7.86 10.54
C ALA A 124 -2.37 8.27 11.70
N ARG A 125 -1.94 9.54 11.75
CA ARG A 125 -1.11 10.06 12.84
C ARG A 125 -1.82 9.97 14.20
N ASN A 126 -3.10 10.31 14.26
CA ASN A 126 -3.89 10.22 15.50
C ASN A 126 -4.03 8.77 15.99
N LYS A 127 -3.90 7.79 15.10
CA LYS A 127 -3.85 6.36 15.41
C LYS A 127 -2.43 5.84 15.70
N GLY A 128 -1.43 6.71 15.73
CA GLY A 128 -0.03 6.32 15.97
C GLY A 128 0.62 5.56 14.81
N MET A 129 0.10 5.72 13.59
CA MET A 129 0.67 5.10 12.40
C MET A 129 1.69 6.03 11.74
N ASP A 130 2.78 5.46 11.25
CA ASP A 130 3.72 6.15 10.37
C ASP A 130 3.10 6.37 8.99
N ILE A 131 3.39 7.52 8.40
CA ILE A 131 2.86 7.87 7.09
C ILE A 131 3.96 8.34 6.15
N SER A 132 3.90 7.88 4.92
CA SER A 132 4.76 8.34 3.83
C SER A 132 3.93 8.70 2.60
N GLY A 133 4.49 9.52 1.74
CA GLY A 133 3.90 9.90 0.46
C GLY A 133 4.83 9.56 -0.69
N SER A 134 4.24 9.31 -1.86
CA SER A 134 4.97 9.20 -3.11
C SER A 134 4.25 9.97 -4.22
N ILE A 135 5.03 10.47 -5.16
CA ILE A 135 4.53 11.16 -6.35
C ILE A 135 4.92 10.30 -7.55
N SER A 136 3.93 9.76 -8.25
CA SER A 136 4.14 9.00 -9.47
C SER A 136 4.09 9.89 -10.70
N MET A 137 4.63 9.41 -11.81
CA MET A 137 4.71 10.13 -13.10
C MET A 137 5.47 11.46 -13.02
N ALA A 138 6.36 11.64 -12.04
CA ALA A 138 7.09 12.88 -11.81
C ALA A 138 8.07 13.24 -12.95
N PHE A 139 8.47 12.28 -13.76
CA PHE A 139 9.41 12.46 -14.88
C PHE A 139 8.77 12.24 -16.25
N GLY A 140 7.47 12.19 -16.32
CA GLY A 140 6.69 11.99 -17.53
C GLY A 140 5.66 10.88 -17.43
N SER A 141 4.68 10.93 -18.32
CA SER A 141 3.56 10.01 -18.39
C SER A 141 3.38 9.51 -19.82
N PRO A 142 3.01 8.24 -20.06
CA PRO A 142 2.71 7.76 -21.40
C PRO A 142 1.45 8.40 -22.03
N TRP A 143 0.70 9.16 -21.24
CA TRP A 143 -0.51 9.89 -21.70
C TRP A 143 -0.30 11.38 -21.93
N GLU A 144 0.95 11.88 -21.77
CA GLU A 144 1.30 13.31 -21.92
C GLU A 144 2.55 13.46 -22.78
#